data_1604af4d4fd784b25770b8e171dea769
#
_entry.id   1604af4d4fd784b25770b8e171dea769
#
_cell.length_a   1.000
_cell.length_b   1.000
_cell.length_c   1.000
_cell.angle_alpha   90.00
_cell.angle_beta   90.00
_cell.angle_gamma   90.00
#
_symmetry.space_group_name_H-M   'P 1'
#
loop_
_entity.id
_entity.type
_entity.pdbx_description
1 polymer ?
#
loop_
_entity_poly.entity_id
_entity_poly.type
_entity_poly.pdbx_seq_one_letter_code
_entity_poly.pdbx_strand_id
1 'polypeptide(L)'
;MSDSHKKRFEEVRVRVFDHFAFKRGASAFLPGLGIVIGKSEVNDIDLLRHEYGHYLQLKALGWIAFWRYVALTSFFSYRRSWKKGASCFDHYKTWTEWSANRLSWEHFGRPADWNMLCFPISAPNTHAEYILPAKFKDSFDKIVSDYGAITV
;
A
#
# COMPACT_ATOMS: atom_id res chain seq x y z
N MET A 1 30.77 -0.08 14.89
CA MET A 1 30.20 -0.33 13.56
C MET A 1 28.88 -1.03 13.77
N SER A 2 27.79 -0.27 13.61
CA SER A 2 26.43 -0.78 13.87
C SER A 2 26.05 -1.75 12.76
N ASP A 3 25.88 -2.99 13.10
CA ASP A 3 25.33 -4.04 12.25
C ASP A 3 23.85 -3.69 11.99
N SER A 4 23.61 -2.91 10.93
CA SER A 4 22.26 -2.66 10.48
C SER A 4 21.73 -3.97 9.91
N HIS A 5 21.10 -4.77 10.76
CA HIS A 5 20.37 -5.95 10.34
C HIS A 5 19.45 -5.51 9.20
N LYS A 6 19.76 -5.96 8.00
CA LYS A 6 18.95 -5.74 6.80
C LYS A 6 17.64 -6.50 6.99
N LYS A 7 16.70 -5.85 7.68
CA LYS A 7 15.37 -6.42 7.88
C LYS A 7 14.70 -6.58 6.51
N ARG A 8 14.07 -7.70 6.29
CA ARG A 8 13.27 -7.98 5.09
C ARG A 8 11.87 -8.38 5.51
N PHE A 9 10.94 -8.03 4.70
CA PHE A 9 9.58 -8.53 4.76
C PHE A 9 9.31 -9.21 3.42
N GLU A 10 9.17 -10.52 3.45
CA GLU A 10 9.27 -11.36 2.27
C GLU A 10 10.56 -11.04 1.48
N GLU A 11 10.47 -10.93 0.17
CA GLU A 11 11.61 -10.56 -0.67
C GLU A 11 11.97 -9.06 -0.64
N VAL A 12 11.13 -8.22 0.01
CA VAL A 12 11.31 -6.77 0.03
C VAL A 12 12.18 -6.33 1.20
N ARG A 13 13.14 -5.45 0.91
CA ARG A 13 13.99 -4.85 1.95
C ARG A 13 13.17 -3.86 2.79
N VAL A 14 13.31 -3.92 4.10
CA VAL A 14 12.73 -2.95 5.05
C VAL A 14 13.82 -2.03 5.58
N ARG A 15 13.61 -0.73 5.46
CA ARG A 15 14.49 0.31 5.98
C ARG A 15 13.78 1.09 7.07
N VAL A 16 14.38 1.14 8.22
CA VAL A 16 13.84 1.86 9.38
C VAL A 16 14.46 3.26 9.46
N PHE A 17 13.61 4.27 9.52
CA PHE A 17 14.03 5.67 9.65
C PHE A 17 13.53 6.26 10.96
N ASP A 18 14.39 7.04 11.60
CA ASP A 18 14.08 7.78 12.82
C ASP A 18 14.11 9.30 12.56
N HIS A 19 13.51 9.72 11.45
CA HIS A 19 13.40 11.12 11.09
C HIS A 19 12.00 11.68 11.27
N PHE A 20 11.87 12.99 11.37
CA PHE A 20 10.67 13.72 11.75
C PHE A 20 9.37 13.29 11.06
N ALA A 21 9.39 13.03 9.76
CA ALA A 21 8.20 12.56 9.03
C ALA A 21 7.78 11.13 9.44
N PHE A 22 8.73 10.28 9.77
CA PHE A 22 8.49 8.87 10.14
C PHE A 22 8.24 8.69 11.65
N LYS A 23 8.57 9.66 12.50
CA LYS A 23 8.22 9.65 13.94
C LYS A 23 6.71 9.69 14.18
N ARG A 24 5.91 10.05 13.18
CA ARG A 24 4.46 10.14 13.26
C ARG A 24 3.73 8.96 12.61
N GLY A 25 4.41 7.82 12.42
CA GLY A 25 3.81 6.62 11.86
C GLY A 25 3.73 6.59 10.34
N ALA A 26 4.57 7.34 9.64
CA ALA A 26 4.64 7.29 8.18
C ALA A 26 5.37 6.02 7.71
N SER A 27 4.86 5.43 6.64
CA SER A 27 5.51 4.37 5.88
C SER A 27 5.34 4.62 4.38
N ALA A 28 6.17 4.02 3.57
CA ALA A 28 6.03 4.05 2.12
C ALA A 28 6.82 2.90 1.47
N PHE A 29 6.28 2.34 0.41
CA PHE A 29 7.06 1.53 -0.51
C PHE A 29 7.69 2.44 -1.58
N LEU A 30 9.00 2.40 -1.67
CA LEU A 30 9.76 3.15 -2.66
C LEU A 30 10.50 2.19 -3.59
N PRO A 31 10.17 2.16 -4.88
CA PRO A 31 10.87 1.32 -5.85
C PRO A 31 12.38 1.54 -5.81
N GLY A 32 13.13 0.45 -5.73
CA GLY A 32 14.60 0.48 -5.59
C GLY A 32 15.10 0.59 -4.15
N LEU A 33 14.33 1.17 -3.23
CA LEU A 33 14.69 1.27 -1.81
C LEU A 33 14.02 0.18 -0.97
N GLY A 34 12.81 -0.22 -1.31
CA GLY A 34 11.97 -1.13 -0.55
C GLY A 34 10.96 -0.42 0.34
N ILE A 35 10.53 -1.08 1.40
CA ILE A 35 9.64 -0.52 2.40
C ILE A 35 10.44 0.39 3.33
N VAL A 36 10.02 1.63 3.44
CA VAL A 36 10.56 2.64 4.35
C VAL A 36 9.53 2.87 5.46
N ILE A 37 9.92 2.71 6.71
CA ILE A 37 8.99 2.70 7.84
C ILE A 37 9.60 3.37 9.06
N GLY A 38 8.77 3.99 9.87
CA GLY A 38 9.18 4.56 11.15
C GLY A 38 9.56 3.50 12.18
N LYS A 39 10.44 3.86 13.11
CA LYS A 39 10.91 2.93 14.15
C LYS A 39 9.77 2.41 15.04
N SER A 40 8.76 3.23 15.31
CA SER A 40 7.58 2.86 16.09
C SER A 40 6.72 1.79 15.40
N GLU A 41 6.70 1.80 14.06
CA GLU A 41 5.79 0.99 13.25
C GLU A 41 6.46 -0.28 12.67
N VAL A 42 7.73 -0.49 12.94
CA VAL A 42 8.54 -1.56 12.32
C VAL A 42 8.03 -2.98 12.60
N ASN A 43 7.21 -3.15 13.62
CA ASN A 43 6.60 -4.41 14.01
C ASN A 43 5.09 -4.46 13.68
N ASP A 44 4.53 -3.42 13.07
CA ASP A 44 3.16 -3.42 12.59
C ASP A 44 3.06 -4.28 11.33
N ILE A 45 2.53 -5.49 11.52
CA ILE A 45 2.42 -6.48 10.45
C ILE A 45 1.44 -6.04 9.35
N ASP A 46 0.35 -5.37 9.72
CA ASP A 46 -0.66 -4.93 8.75
C ASP A 46 -0.11 -3.78 7.91
N LEU A 47 0.66 -2.89 8.51
CA LEU A 47 1.34 -1.82 7.79
C LEU A 47 2.42 -2.37 6.84
N LEU A 48 3.19 -3.37 7.26
CA LEU A 48 4.15 -4.05 6.40
C LEU A 48 3.47 -4.77 5.23
N ARG A 49 2.35 -5.44 5.49
CA ARG A 49 1.52 -6.08 4.46
C ARG A 49 0.97 -5.04 3.48
N HIS A 50 0.52 -3.90 3.97
CA HIS A 50 0.05 -2.79 3.13
C HIS A 50 1.14 -2.30 2.17
N GLU A 51 2.32 -2.00 2.68
CA GLU A 51 3.44 -1.55 1.86
C GLU A 51 3.91 -2.63 0.86
N TYR A 52 3.81 -3.89 1.24
CA TYR A 52 4.04 -5.00 0.32
C TYR A 52 3.02 -5.03 -0.83
N GLY A 53 1.78 -4.60 -0.58
CA GLY A 53 0.78 -4.42 -1.62
C GLY A 53 1.20 -3.43 -2.70
N HIS A 54 1.86 -2.34 -2.33
CA HIS A 54 2.45 -1.41 -3.31
C HIS A 54 3.59 -2.05 -4.12
N TYR A 55 4.37 -2.92 -3.53
CA TYR A 55 5.34 -3.72 -4.27
C TYR A 55 4.66 -4.64 -5.30
N LEU A 56 3.55 -5.27 -4.93
CA LEU A 56 2.77 -6.09 -5.87
C LEU A 56 2.19 -5.24 -7.00
N GLN A 57 1.71 -4.03 -6.73
CA GLN A 57 1.30 -3.08 -7.77
C GLN A 57 2.46 -2.72 -8.71
N LEU A 58 3.66 -2.50 -8.17
CA LEU A 58 4.85 -2.27 -9.01
C LEU A 58 5.13 -3.45 -9.93
N LYS A 59 5.08 -4.68 -9.43
CA LYS A 59 5.27 -5.89 -10.24
C LYS A 59 4.26 -6.00 -11.35
N ALA A 60 3.02 -5.63 -11.07
CA ALA A 60 1.91 -5.74 -12.00
C ALA A 60 1.92 -4.64 -13.09
N LEU A 61 2.18 -3.41 -12.71
CA LEU A 61 2.06 -2.24 -13.58
C LEU A 61 3.38 -1.87 -14.26
N GLY A 62 4.49 -2.31 -13.70
CA GLY A 62 5.83 -1.90 -14.13
C GLY A 62 6.24 -0.53 -13.58
N TRP A 63 7.52 -0.22 -13.75
CA TRP A 63 8.17 0.93 -13.11
C TRP A 63 7.52 2.28 -13.48
N ILE A 64 7.35 2.56 -14.77
CA ILE A 64 6.86 3.87 -15.25
C ILE A 64 5.42 4.10 -14.82
N ALA A 65 4.56 3.08 -15.01
CA ALA A 65 3.16 3.19 -14.65
C ALA A 65 2.95 3.29 -13.13
N PHE A 66 3.72 2.54 -12.34
CA PHE A 66 3.67 2.64 -10.91
C PHE A 66 3.99 4.07 -10.43
N TRP A 67 5.09 4.67 -10.87
CA TRP A 67 5.45 6.03 -10.48
C TRP A 67 4.40 7.04 -10.89
N ARG A 68 3.93 6.97 -12.13
CA ARG A 68 2.99 7.95 -12.69
C ARG A 68 1.61 7.89 -12.05
N TYR A 69 1.09 6.71 -11.78
CA TYR A 69 -0.31 6.52 -11.40
C TYR A 69 -0.50 6.09 -9.95
N VAL A 70 0.41 5.34 -9.38
CA VAL A 70 0.31 4.88 -8.00
C VAL A 70 1.04 5.84 -7.07
N ALA A 71 2.34 5.97 -7.19
CA ALA A 71 3.16 6.72 -6.23
C ALA A 71 2.76 8.19 -6.14
N LEU A 72 2.55 8.88 -7.27
CA LEU A 72 2.11 10.28 -7.25
C LEU A 72 0.70 10.43 -6.67
N THR A 73 -0.22 9.56 -7.04
CA THR A 73 -1.60 9.63 -6.53
C THR A 73 -1.64 9.37 -5.03
N SER A 74 -0.93 8.35 -4.56
CA SER A 74 -0.80 8.04 -3.15
C SER A 74 -0.19 9.20 -2.37
N PHE A 75 0.91 9.75 -2.85
CA PHE A 75 1.57 10.90 -2.23
C PHE A 75 0.65 12.14 -2.12
N PHE A 76 -0.05 12.51 -3.19
CA PHE A 76 -0.98 13.64 -3.16
C PHE A 76 -2.19 13.39 -2.28
N SER A 77 -2.71 12.18 -2.25
CA SER A 77 -3.79 11.77 -1.38
C SER A 77 -3.38 11.86 0.10
N TYR A 78 -2.23 11.32 0.46
CA TYR A 78 -1.67 11.42 1.80
C TYR A 78 -1.51 12.87 2.24
N ARG A 79 -0.89 13.71 1.40
CA ARG A 79 -0.69 15.13 1.68
C ARG A 79 -1.99 15.91 1.86
N ARG A 80 -3.02 15.57 1.06
CA ARG A 80 -4.35 16.18 1.18
C ARG A 80 -5.04 15.80 2.48
N SER A 81 -5.00 14.53 2.85
CA SER A 81 -5.56 14.03 4.11
C SER A 81 -4.90 14.69 5.31
N TRP A 82 -3.58 14.84 5.26
CA TRP A 82 -2.84 15.49 6.34
C TRP A 82 -3.20 16.98 6.52
N LYS A 83 -3.31 17.73 5.42
CA LYS A 83 -3.70 19.15 5.48
C LYS A 83 -5.10 19.38 6.03
N LYS A 84 -6.02 18.46 5.81
CA LYS A 84 -7.41 18.56 6.29
C LYS A 84 -7.56 18.13 7.75
N GLY A 85 -6.51 17.68 8.42
CA GLY A 85 -6.63 17.04 9.73
C GLY A 85 -7.51 15.79 9.71
N ALA A 86 -7.80 15.29 8.50
CA ALA A 86 -8.57 14.08 8.31
C ALA A 86 -7.79 12.90 8.91
N SER A 87 -8.50 11.95 9.49
CA SER A 87 -7.92 10.69 9.89
C SER A 87 -7.27 10.01 8.68
N CYS A 88 -6.28 9.16 8.90
CA CYS A 88 -5.63 8.36 7.85
C CYS A 88 -6.62 7.58 6.98
N PHE A 89 -7.84 7.39 7.43
CA PHE A 89 -8.93 6.70 6.74
C PHE A 89 -9.26 7.27 5.35
N ASP A 90 -9.20 8.59 5.16
CA ASP A 90 -9.52 9.17 3.84
C ASP A 90 -8.45 8.86 2.79
N HIS A 91 -7.20 8.75 3.22
CA HIS A 91 -6.12 8.29 2.35
C HIS A 91 -6.35 6.85 1.90
N TYR A 92 -6.64 5.93 2.82
CA TYR A 92 -6.86 4.51 2.50
C TYR A 92 -8.11 4.22 1.66
N LYS A 93 -9.01 5.19 1.51
CA LYS A 93 -10.16 5.09 0.59
C LYS A 93 -9.80 5.29 -0.88
N THR A 94 -8.59 5.77 -1.17
CA THR A 94 -8.14 5.93 -2.56
C THR A 94 -7.81 4.58 -3.19
N TRP A 95 -7.94 4.51 -4.48
CA TRP A 95 -7.72 3.23 -5.21
C TRP A 95 -6.32 2.66 -5.08
N THR A 96 -5.34 3.52 -5.08
CA THR A 96 -3.97 3.12 -4.89
C THR A 96 -3.80 2.33 -3.60
N GLU A 97 -4.50 2.74 -2.57
CA GLU A 97 -4.40 2.19 -1.23
C GLU A 97 -5.24 0.92 -1.06
N TRP A 98 -6.56 0.99 -1.33
CA TRP A 98 -7.37 -0.20 -1.16
C TRP A 98 -7.00 -1.33 -2.15
N SER A 99 -6.51 -1.00 -3.35
CA SER A 99 -6.05 -2.02 -4.28
C SER A 99 -4.72 -2.64 -3.86
N ALA A 100 -3.81 -1.87 -3.25
CA ALA A 100 -2.61 -2.41 -2.61
C ALA A 100 -2.98 -3.39 -1.49
N ASN A 101 -3.90 -2.95 -0.60
CA ASN A 101 -4.42 -3.80 0.47
C ASN A 101 -5.03 -5.09 -0.07
N ARG A 102 -5.83 -5.00 -1.14
CA ARG A 102 -6.45 -6.15 -1.78
C ARG A 102 -5.43 -7.15 -2.31
N LEU A 103 -4.47 -6.67 -3.08
CA LEU A 103 -3.41 -7.52 -3.62
C LEU A 103 -2.63 -8.21 -2.51
N SER A 104 -2.28 -7.48 -1.47
CA SER A 104 -1.56 -8.01 -0.33
C SER A 104 -2.37 -9.04 0.45
N TRP A 105 -3.63 -8.74 0.74
CA TRP A 105 -4.52 -9.65 1.44
C TRP A 105 -4.70 -10.99 0.68
N GLU A 106 -4.85 -10.95 -0.64
CA GLU A 106 -4.89 -12.15 -1.48
C GLU A 106 -3.55 -12.90 -1.46
N HIS A 107 -2.44 -12.17 -1.61
CA HIS A 107 -1.09 -12.76 -1.60
C HIS A 107 -0.78 -13.53 -0.32
N PHE A 108 -1.19 -13.00 0.82
CA PHE A 108 -0.99 -13.65 2.13
C PHE A 108 -2.07 -14.70 2.48
N GLY A 109 -2.89 -15.11 1.53
CA GLY A 109 -3.87 -16.16 1.72
C GLY A 109 -5.08 -15.74 2.55
N ARG A 110 -5.47 -14.48 2.47
CA ARG A 110 -6.65 -13.92 3.15
C ARG A 110 -6.58 -14.07 4.67
N PRO A 111 -5.57 -13.50 5.32
CA PRO A 111 -5.38 -13.69 6.76
C PRO A 111 -6.58 -13.20 7.56
N ALA A 112 -7.02 -14.02 8.51
CA ALA A 112 -8.19 -13.73 9.35
C ALA A 112 -7.94 -12.55 10.32
N ASP A 113 -6.69 -12.26 10.60
CA ASP A 113 -6.23 -11.16 11.47
C ASP A 113 -6.09 -9.83 10.73
N TRP A 114 -6.45 -9.75 9.44
CA TRP A 114 -6.37 -8.52 8.66
C TRP A 114 -7.30 -7.43 9.18
N ASN A 115 -6.77 -6.25 9.44
CA ASN A 115 -7.54 -5.12 9.93
C ASN A 115 -8.27 -4.39 8.78
N MET A 116 -9.48 -4.85 8.44
CA MET A 116 -10.31 -4.28 7.37
C MET A 116 -10.72 -2.81 7.62
N LEU A 117 -10.75 -2.36 8.87
CA LEU A 117 -11.10 -0.99 9.21
C LEU A 117 -9.98 -0.01 8.85
N CYS A 118 -8.76 -0.36 9.15
CA CYS A 118 -7.59 0.47 8.84
C CYS A 118 -7.10 0.27 7.40
N PHE A 119 -7.21 -0.95 6.89
CA PHE A 119 -6.71 -1.34 5.58
C PHE A 119 -7.83 -1.96 4.73
N PRO A 120 -8.77 -1.16 4.21
CA PRO A 120 -9.88 -1.65 3.39
C PRO A 120 -9.37 -2.31 2.11
N ILE A 121 -10.01 -3.39 1.69
CA ILE A 121 -9.64 -4.20 0.51
C ILE A 121 -10.55 -3.97 -0.70
N SER A 122 -11.51 -3.06 -0.59
CA SER A 122 -12.47 -2.73 -1.64
C SER A 122 -12.73 -1.22 -1.65
N ALA A 123 -13.26 -0.74 -2.77
CA ALA A 123 -13.72 0.62 -2.85
C ALA A 123 -14.81 0.88 -1.78
N PRO A 124 -14.75 1.99 -1.06
CA PRO A 124 -15.83 2.36 -0.16
C PRO A 124 -17.11 2.60 -0.97
N ASN A 125 -18.28 2.21 -0.41
CA ASN A 125 -19.61 2.38 -1.02
C ASN A 125 -20.07 3.85 -1.17
N THR A 126 -19.15 4.77 -1.23
CA THR A 126 -19.43 6.18 -1.52
C THR A 126 -19.17 6.43 -3.00
N HIS A 127 -20.08 7.14 -3.66
CA HIS A 127 -20.05 7.53 -5.08
C HIS A 127 -18.84 8.37 -5.53
N ALA A 128 -17.72 8.32 -4.83
CA ALA A 128 -16.46 8.79 -5.36
C ALA A 128 -16.10 7.82 -6.49
N GLU A 129 -16.43 8.20 -7.70
CA GLU A 129 -16.07 7.48 -8.93
C GLU A 129 -14.61 7.16 -8.91
N TYR A 130 -14.39 5.87 -8.62
CA TYR A 130 -13.09 5.30 -8.60
C TYR A 130 -12.79 4.84 -10.01
N ILE A 131 -12.18 5.70 -10.77
CA ILE A 131 -11.77 5.39 -12.13
C ILE A 131 -10.33 4.91 -12.10
N LEU A 132 -10.18 3.58 -12.04
CA LEU A 132 -8.94 2.98 -12.50
C LEU A 132 -8.77 3.41 -13.97
N PRO A 133 -7.66 4.03 -14.36
CA PRO A 133 -7.46 4.39 -15.76
C PRO A 133 -7.70 3.16 -16.63
N ALA A 134 -8.58 3.29 -17.62
CA ALA A 134 -9.07 2.15 -18.42
C ALA A 134 -7.95 1.22 -18.92
N LYS A 135 -6.77 1.78 -19.23
CA LYS A 135 -5.60 1.02 -19.67
C LYS A 135 -4.98 0.10 -18.59
N PHE A 136 -5.32 0.27 -17.32
CA PHE A 136 -4.87 -0.60 -16.23
C PHE A 136 -5.95 -1.55 -15.76
N LYS A 137 -7.19 -1.34 -16.22
CA LYS A 137 -8.31 -2.17 -15.83
C LYS A 137 -8.03 -3.64 -16.16
N ASP A 138 -7.59 -3.93 -17.38
CA ASP A 138 -7.29 -5.29 -17.80
C ASP A 138 -6.14 -5.90 -16.99
N SER A 139 -5.10 -5.11 -16.71
CA SER A 139 -3.97 -5.56 -15.90
C SER A 139 -4.39 -5.80 -14.46
N PHE A 140 -5.26 -4.94 -13.92
CA PHE A 140 -5.78 -5.07 -12.57
C PHE A 140 -6.76 -6.24 -12.47
N ASP A 141 -7.69 -6.36 -13.42
CA ASP A 141 -8.65 -7.46 -13.48
C ASP A 141 -7.92 -8.80 -13.64
N LYS A 142 -6.83 -8.84 -14.43
CA LYS A 142 -5.98 -10.02 -14.53
C LYS A 142 -5.32 -10.38 -13.20
N ILE A 143 -4.77 -9.41 -12.49
CA ILE A 143 -4.16 -9.64 -11.18
C ILE A 143 -5.20 -10.13 -10.19
N VAL A 144 -6.38 -9.51 -10.16
CA VAL A 144 -7.49 -9.93 -9.31
C VAL A 144 -7.98 -11.33 -9.68
N SER A 145 -8.03 -11.67 -10.99
CA SER A 145 -8.41 -13.00 -11.45
C SER A 145 -7.36 -14.07 -11.11
N ASP A 146 -6.07 -13.74 -11.23
CA ASP A 146 -4.97 -14.65 -10.90
C ASP A 146 -4.92 -15.00 -9.41
N TYR A 147 -5.44 -14.12 -8.54
CA TYR A 147 -5.58 -14.35 -7.10
C TYR A 147 -6.97 -14.88 -6.68
N GLY A 148 -7.85 -15.12 -7.64
CA GLY A 148 -9.18 -15.66 -7.42
C GLY A 148 -10.26 -14.59 -7.18
N ALA A 149 -11.47 -14.84 -7.70
CA ALA A 149 -12.62 -13.99 -7.46
C ALA A 149 -12.98 -14.02 -5.97
N ILE A 150 -13.03 -12.86 -5.33
CA ILE A 150 -13.55 -12.75 -3.99
C ILE A 150 -15.06 -12.81 -4.09
N THR A 151 -15.63 -13.94 -3.69
CA THR A 151 -17.03 -14.00 -3.28
C THR A 151 -17.12 -13.28 -1.93
N VAL A 152 -17.76 -12.11 -1.92
CA VAL A 152 -18.19 -11.43 -0.71
C VAL A 152 -19.34 -12.20 -0.10
#